data_e53bdf4798dd50302da95527125b7785
#
_entry.id   e53bdf4798dd50302da95527125b7785
#
_cell.length_a   1.000
_cell.length_b   1.000
_cell.length_c   1.000
_cell.angle_alpha   90.00
_cell.angle_beta   90.00
_cell.angle_gamma   90.00
#
_symmetry.space_group_name_H-M   'P 1'
#
loop_
_entity.id
_entity.type
_entity.pdbx_description
1 polymer ?
#
loop_
_entity_poly.entity_id
_entity_poly.type
_entity_poly.pdbx_seq_one_letter_code
_entity_poly.pdbx_strand_id
1 'polypeptide(L)'
;MDDFHGRYLKQTPYSDPGDLGDLGAGITGLPRDPGRLASLVRDLIIHRGEGGRFGHAIPVQRLRDDAESRYVGELLRILRSRSDRPLTAPRPPEERFVGTCRDFALLHCSLLRATGTPARIRCGFVTYFDEDFHADHWITEYLAPDGSLRLADPQVHHGYDVPFDPVDLSREAFLQAVDAWRMCREGRADPESFGVRDLNGIAGLAYTGLWFVRADVRRDPAARNGVEVLPRDDWGRPVLDDGSLTEEDLAVIDAVAAASEASGEAELRRLYEDPRPAVPDEITSCTAYGGVRRVTLSVPRA
;
A
#
# COMPACT_ATOMS: atom_id res chain seq x y z
N MET A 1 -6.96 -8.98 -20.77
CA MET A 1 -7.39 -9.76 -19.61
C MET A 1 -6.43 -10.90 -19.29
N ASP A 2 -5.95 -11.68 -20.27
CA ASP A 2 -5.02 -12.80 -20.02
C ASP A 2 -3.71 -12.37 -19.35
N ASP A 3 -3.17 -11.19 -19.68
CA ASP A 3 -1.93 -10.66 -19.08
C ASP A 3 -2.12 -10.27 -17.58
N PHE A 4 -3.27 -9.70 -17.21
CA PHE A 4 -3.58 -9.39 -15.81
C PHE A 4 -3.72 -10.67 -14.98
N HIS A 5 -4.49 -11.65 -15.47
CA HIS A 5 -4.71 -12.90 -14.76
C HIS A 5 -3.39 -13.64 -14.50
N GLY A 6 -2.59 -13.88 -15.52
CA GLY A 6 -1.35 -14.63 -15.40
C GLY A 6 -0.30 -13.97 -14.52
N ARG A 7 -0.24 -12.63 -14.53
CA ARG A 7 0.74 -11.87 -13.77
C ARG A 7 0.35 -11.71 -12.31
N TYR A 8 -0.85 -11.24 -12.05
CA TYR A 8 -1.28 -10.84 -10.70
C TYR A 8 -1.90 -11.97 -9.87
N LEU A 9 -1.91 -13.19 -10.40
CA LEU A 9 -2.18 -14.40 -9.62
C LEU A 9 -0.92 -14.90 -8.86
N LYS A 10 0.27 -14.56 -9.36
CA LYS A 10 1.53 -14.98 -8.73
C LYS A 10 1.86 -14.11 -7.53
N GLN A 11 2.38 -14.74 -6.48
CA GLN A 11 2.97 -13.99 -5.37
C GLN A 11 4.23 -13.27 -5.82
N THR A 12 4.42 -12.08 -5.27
CA THR A 12 5.71 -11.37 -5.33
C THR A 12 6.52 -11.76 -4.09
N PRO A 13 7.81 -11.46 -4.04
CA PRO A 13 8.58 -11.62 -2.81
C PRO A 13 8.01 -10.85 -1.61
N TYR A 14 7.32 -9.73 -1.86
CA TYR A 14 6.67 -8.94 -0.80
C TYR A 14 5.38 -9.59 -0.30
N SER A 15 4.57 -10.12 -1.21
CA SER A 15 3.26 -10.70 -0.90
C SER A 15 3.30 -12.18 -0.57
N ASP A 16 4.44 -12.85 -0.73
CA ASP A 16 4.57 -14.27 -0.45
C ASP A 16 4.31 -14.55 1.04
N PRO A 17 3.23 -15.28 1.37
CA PRO A 17 2.90 -15.59 2.75
C PRO A 17 3.76 -16.72 3.34
N GLY A 18 4.64 -17.34 2.55
CA GLY A 18 5.38 -18.52 2.95
C GLY A 18 4.48 -19.73 3.21
N ASP A 19 4.86 -20.56 4.17
CA ASP A 19 4.04 -21.71 4.58
C ASP A 19 2.92 -21.28 5.54
N LEU A 20 1.72 -21.06 4.97
CA LEU A 20 0.51 -20.76 5.75
C LEU A 20 0.07 -21.93 6.66
N GLY A 21 0.61 -23.13 6.45
CA GLY A 21 0.31 -24.31 7.28
C GLY A 21 0.68 -24.10 8.75
N ASP A 22 1.76 -23.39 9.02
CA ASP A 22 2.21 -23.03 10.36
C ASP A 22 1.24 -22.10 11.11
N LEU A 23 0.31 -21.46 10.41
CA LEU A 23 -0.70 -20.57 10.98
C LEU A 23 -2.04 -21.27 11.28
N GLY A 24 -2.08 -22.60 11.19
CA GLY A 24 -3.19 -23.44 11.64
C GLY A 24 -4.38 -23.55 10.70
N ALA A 25 -4.45 -22.75 9.64
CA ALA A 25 -5.56 -22.80 8.68
C ALA A 25 -5.15 -23.40 7.32
N GLY A 26 -3.90 -23.25 6.93
CA GLY A 26 -3.47 -23.50 5.55
C GLY A 26 -4.26 -22.68 4.52
N ILE A 27 -3.86 -22.71 3.27
CA ILE A 27 -4.60 -22.04 2.18
C ILE A 27 -6.02 -22.63 2.03
N THR A 28 -6.19 -23.91 2.29
CA THR A 28 -7.49 -24.61 2.16
C THR A 28 -8.53 -24.18 3.19
N GLY A 29 -8.11 -23.59 4.32
CA GLY A 29 -9.00 -23.07 5.36
C GLY A 29 -9.40 -21.61 5.16
N LEU A 30 -8.83 -20.90 4.18
CA LEU A 30 -9.16 -19.51 3.90
C LEU A 30 -10.46 -19.37 3.08
N PRO A 31 -11.29 -18.36 3.35
CA PRO A 31 -12.40 -18.05 2.46
C PRO A 31 -11.88 -17.59 1.09
N ARG A 32 -12.67 -17.81 0.03
CA ARG A 32 -12.36 -17.31 -1.32
C ARG A 32 -13.05 -16.00 -1.64
N ASP A 33 -13.99 -15.60 -0.80
CA ASP A 33 -14.74 -14.35 -0.96
C ASP A 33 -13.87 -13.15 -0.58
N PRO A 34 -13.71 -12.14 -1.46
CA PRO A 34 -12.87 -10.98 -1.20
C PRO A 34 -13.26 -10.20 0.04
N GLY A 35 -14.57 -10.05 0.34
CA GLY A 35 -15.05 -9.35 1.51
C GLY A 35 -14.70 -10.09 2.80
N ARG A 36 -14.83 -11.42 2.81
CA ARG A 36 -14.44 -12.23 3.98
C ARG A 36 -12.92 -12.21 4.19
N LEU A 37 -12.12 -12.13 3.12
CA LEU A 37 -10.67 -11.94 3.24
C LEU A 37 -10.33 -10.53 3.76
N ALA A 38 -11.02 -9.49 3.29
CA ALA A 38 -10.86 -8.13 3.80
C ALA A 38 -11.22 -8.03 5.29
N SER A 39 -12.32 -8.68 5.72
CA SER A 39 -12.69 -8.79 7.14
C SER A 39 -11.61 -9.46 7.97
N LEU A 40 -11.04 -10.56 7.48
CA LEU A 40 -9.96 -11.27 8.13
C LEU A 40 -8.72 -10.38 8.27
N VAL A 41 -8.33 -9.69 7.21
CA VAL A 41 -7.19 -8.75 7.25
C VAL A 41 -7.42 -7.65 8.30
N ARG A 42 -8.64 -7.10 8.36
CA ARG A 42 -9.01 -6.08 9.35
C ARG A 42 -8.92 -6.59 10.79
N ASP A 43 -9.18 -7.87 11.02
CA ASP A 43 -9.05 -8.51 12.33
C ASP A 43 -7.60 -8.84 12.73
N LEU A 44 -6.68 -8.89 11.76
CA LEU A 44 -5.27 -9.21 11.97
C LEU A 44 -4.38 -7.96 12.11
N ILE A 45 -4.79 -6.84 11.52
CA ILE A 45 -3.98 -5.61 11.49
C ILE A 45 -4.72 -4.50 12.23
N ILE A 46 -3.98 -3.67 12.96
CA ILE A 46 -4.39 -2.38 13.50
C ILE A 46 -3.54 -1.29 12.85
N HIS A 47 -4.17 -0.25 12.30
CA HIS A 47 -3.40 0.87 11.76
C HIS A 47 -2.71 1.63 12.88
N ARG A 48 -1.47 2.06 12.66
CA ARG A 48 -0.65 2.76 13.67
C ARG A 48 -1.31 4.02 14.24
N GLY A 49 -2.23 4.65 13.52
CA GLY A 49 -3.00 5.81 13.95
C GLY A 49 -4.34 5.48 14.63
N GLU A 50 -4.74 4.21 14.73
CA GLU A 50 -6.07 3.80 15.17
C GLU A 50 -6.17 3.34 16.63
N GLY A 51 -5.07 3.35 17.38
CA GLY A 51 -5.09 2.85 18.76
C GLY A 51 -6.21 3.40 19.61
N GLY A 52 -6.48 4.70 19.51
CA GLY A 52 -7.57 5.38 20.21
C GLY A 52 -8.96 4.86 19.85
N ARG A 53 -9.20 4.44 18.59
CA ARG A 53 -10.46 3.85 18.14
C ARG A 53 -10.79 2.53 18.85
N PHE A 54 -9.76 1.80 19.24
CA PHE A 54 -9.89 0.53 19.97
C PHE A 54 -9.66 0.65 21.48
N GLY A 55 -9.51 1.88 22.01
CA GLY A 55 -9.13 2.08 23.41
C GLY A 55 -7.77 1.47 23.78
N HIS A 56 -6.89 1.28 22.79
CA HIS A 56 -5.60 0.62 22.94
C HIS A 56 -4.44 1.59 22.67
N ALA A 57 -3.59 1.80 23.70
CA ALA A 57 -2.35 2.53 23.53
C ALA A 57 -1.31 1.62 22.87
N ILE A 58 -1.01 1.86 21.59
CA ILE A 58 -0.02 1.06 20.85
C ILE A 58 1.38 1.35 21.41
N PRO A 59 2.13 0.33 21.89
CA PRO A 59 3.47 0.54 22.40
C PRO A 59 4.42 1.06 21.32
N VAL A 60 5.27 2.04 21.64
CA VAL A 60 6.23 2.66 20.70
C VAL A 60 7.14 1.63 20.03
N GLN A 61 7.52 0.57 20.77
CA GLN A 61 8.34 -0.51 20.23
C GLN A 61 7.62 -1.21 19.06
N ARG A 62 6.32 -1.48 19.19
CA ARG A 62 5.53 -2.10 18.12
C ARG A 62 5.36 -1.18 16.90
N LEU A 63 5.22 0.13 17.14
CA LEU A 63 5.20 1.12 16.06
C LEU A 63 6.50 1.12 15.24
N ARG A 64 7.64 0.82 15.91
CA ARG A 64 8.94 0.70 15.22
C ARG A 64 9.10 -0.63 14.49
N ASP A 65 8.88 -1.73 15.21
CA ASP A 65 9.26 -3.05 14.74
C ASP A 65 8.30 -3.57 13.66
N ASP A 66 6.99 -3.44 13.89
CA ASP A 66 5.99 -3.94 12.94
C ASP A 66 5.97 -3.12 11.66
N ALA A 67 5.89 -1.78 11.77
CA ALA A 67 5.73 -0.88 10.62
C ALA A 67 6.97 -0.83 9.69
N GLU A 68 8.08 -1.44 10.10
CA GLU A 68 9.28 -1.59 9.28
C GLU A 68 9.29 -2.89 8.47
N SER A 69 8.34 -3.80 8.70
CA SER A 69 8.22 -5.06 7.97
C SER A 69 7.69 -4.83 6.57
N ARG A 70 8.42 -5.28 5.56
CA ARG A 70 8.06 -5.10 4.15
C ARG A 70 7.35 -6.31 3.56
N TYR A 71 7.50 -7.47 4.16
CA TYR A 71 7.14 -8.77 3.61
C TYR A 71 5.98 -9.40 4.37
N VAL A 72 5.00 -9.96 3.66
CA VAL A 72 3.86 -10.65 4.29
C VAL A 72 4.32 -11.80 5.17
N GLY A 73 5.35 -12.56 4.76
CA GLY A 73 5.91 -13.62 5.59
C GLY A 73 6.41 -13.13 6.96
N GLU A 74 7.01 -11.92 7.02
CA GLU A 74 7.42 -11.31 8.30
C GLU A 74 6.19 -10.88 9.12
N LEU A 75 5.21 -10.24 8.49
CA LEU A 75 3.96 -9.83 9.14
C LEU A 75 3.29 -11.05 9.79
N LEU A 76 3.17 -12.15 9.06
CA LEU A 76 2.56 -13.38 9.56
C LEU A 76 3.37 -14.01 10.70
N ARG A 77 4.70 -13.99 10.61
CA ARG A 77 5.60 -14.46 11.69
C ARG A 77 5.43 -13.62 12.97
N ILE A 78 5.29 -12.30 12.84
CA ILE A 78 5.01 -11.40 13.96
C ILE A 78 3.65 -11.72 14.60
N LEU A 79 2.61 -11.91 13.80
CA LEU A 79 1.29 -12.35 14.28
C LEU A 79 1.38 -13.67 15.05
N ARG A 80 2.11 -14.64 14.52
CA ARG A 80 2.32 -15.95 15.15
C ARG A 80 3.05 -15.82 16.50
N SER A 81 4.06 -14.96 16.57
CA SER A 81 4.81 -14.76 17.83
C SER A 81 3.98 -14.15 18.97
N ARG A 82 2.82 -13.54 18.64
CA ARG A 82 1.92 -12.92 19.61
C ARG A 82 0.79 -13.82 20.07
N SER A 83 0.36 -14.74 19.21
CA SER A 83 -0.79 -15.59 19.52
C SER A 83 -0.80 -16.83 18.65
N ASP A 84 -1.14 -17.97 19.28
CA ASP A 84 -1.33 -19.26 18.61
C ASP A 84 -2.72 -19.41 17.94
N ARG A 85 -3.53 -18.35 17.97
CA ARG A 85 -4.84 -18.34 17.30
C ARG A 85 -4.66 -18.60 15.81
N PRO A 86 -5.55 -19.37 15.18
CA PRO A 86 -5.54 -19.53 13.73
C PRO A 86 -5.71 -18.17 13.04
N LEU A 87 -5.20 -18.06 11.82
CA LEU A 87 -5.27 -16.85 11.02
C LEU A 87 -6.71 -16.35 10.80
N THR A 88 -7.67 -17.27 10.75
CA THR A 88 -9.10 -17.01 10.56
C THR A 88 -9.83 -16.53 11.81
N ALA A 89 -9.19 -16.54 12.98
CA ALA A 89 -9.79 -16.09 14.23
C ALA A 89 -9.50 -14.60 14.48
N PRO A 90 -10.52 -13.79 14.86
CA PRO A 90 -10.32 -12.39 15.24
C PRO A 90 -9.32 -12.25 16.39
N ARG A 91 -8.51 -11.21 16.35
CA ARG A 91 -7.51 -10.91 17.39
C ARG A 91 -7.86 -9.62 18.13
N PRO A 92 -7.67 -9.57 19.44
CA PRO A 92 -7.75 -8.31 20.16
C PRO A 92 -6.59 -7.37 19.72
N PRO A 93 -6.71 -6.05 19.91
CA PRO A 93 -5.73 -5.07 19.42
C PRO A 93 -4.27 -5.34 19.80
N GLU A 94 -4.04 -5.88 21.00
CA GLU A 94 -2.72 -6.23 21.49
C GLU A 94 -2.05 -7.41 20.77
N GLU A 95 -2.82 -8.25 20.11
CA GLU A 95 -2.32 -9.38 19.31
C GLU A 95 -2.21 -9.08 17.81
N ARG A 96 -2.77 -7.95 17.36
CA ARG A 96 -2.74 -7.55 15.93
C ARG A 96 -1.35 -7.05 15.52
N PHE A 97 -1.05 -7.16 14.25
CA PHE A 97 0.09 -6.47 13.64
C PHE A 97 -0.17 -4.96 13.56
N VAL A 98 0.80 -4.14 13.91
CA VAL A 98 0.69 -2.68 13.81
C VAL A 98 1.21 -2.24 12.44
N GLY A 99 0.32 -1.89 11.54
CA GLY A 99 0.64 -1.60 10.15
C GLY A 99 0.22 -0.22 9.67
N THR A 100 0.39 -0.04 8.37
CA THR A 100 -0.10 1.10 7.59
C THR A 100 -1.17 0.63 6.60
N CYS A 101 -1.82 1.55 5.89
CA CYS A 101 -2.77 1.21 4.81
C CYS A 101 -2.19 0.22 3.79
N ARG A 102 -0.88 0.36 3.46
CA ARG A 102 -0.16 -0.55 2.57
C ARG A 102 -0.16 -1.99 3.09
N ASP A 103 -0.03 -2.22 4.39
CA ASP A 103 0.05 -3.57 4.96
C ASP A 103 -1.32 -4.26 4.93
N PHE A 104 -2.41 -3.51 5.11
CA PHE A 104 -3.77 -4.02 4.86
C PHE A 104 -3.94 -4.43 3.40
N ALA A 105 -3.59 -3.54 2.47
CA ALA A 105 -3.71 -3.80 1.03
C ALA A 105 -2.84 -4.99 0.61
N LEU A 106 -1.58 -5.07 1.07
CA LEU A 106 -0.66 -6.13 0.70
C LEU A 106 -1.07 -7.50 1.25
N LEU A 107 -1.49 -7.58 2.52
CA LEU A 107 -1.96 -8.83 3.09
C LEU A 107 -3.24 -9.31 2.37
N HIS A 108 -4.18 -8.40 2.10
CA HIS A 108 -5.39 -8.73 1.34
C HIS A 108 -5.04 -9.25 -0.06
N CYS A 109 -4.16 -8.55 -0.77
CA CYS A 109 -3.66 -8.98 -2.08
C CYS A 109 -3.01 -10.38 -2.02
N SER A 110 -2.17 -10.62 -1.02
CA SER A 110 -1.52 -11.91 -0.77
C SER A 110 -2.55 -13.05 -0.60
N LEU A 111 -3.56 -12.84 0.23
CA LEU A 111 -4.60 -13.83 0.49
C LEU A 111 -5.51 -14.05 -0.72
N LEU A 112 -5.83 -13.01 -1.49
CA LEU A 112 -6.55 -13.14 -2.77
C LEU A 112 -5.77 -14.00 -3.75
N ARG A 113 -4.48 -13.71 -3.96
CA ARG A 113 -3.59 -14.51 -4.83
C ARG A 113 -3.51 -15.98 -4.35
N ALA A 114 -3.33 -16.20 -3.05
CA ALA A 114 -3.26 -17.54 -2.45
C ALA A 114 -4.56 -18.33 -2.63
N THR A 115 -5.71 -17.68 -2.72
CA THR A 115 -7.02 -18.32 -2.93
C THR A 115 -7.49 -18.34 -4.38
N GLY A 116 -6.65 -17.89 -5.32
CA GLY A 116 -6.87 -17.99 -6.76
C GLY A 116 -7.51 -16.77 -7.40
N THR A 117 -7.52 -15.61 -6.73
CA THR A 117 -8.01 -14.34 -7.27
C THR A 117 -6.83 -13.46 -7.65
N PRO A 118 -6.66 -13.08 -8.94
CA PRO A 118 -5.62 -12.16 -9.37
C PRO A 118 -5.83 -10.79 -8.72
N ALA A 119 -4.78 -10.26 -8.09
CA ALA A 119 -4.86 -8.99 -7.37
C ALA A 119 -3.51 -8.26 -7.37
N ARG A 120 -3.56 -6.93 -7.19
CA ARG A 120 -2.41 -6.07 -6.98
C ARG A 120 -2.74 -4.96 -5.99
N ILE A 121 -1.73 -4.37 -5.38
CA ILE A 121 -1.94 -3.15 -4.58
C ILE A 121 -1.78 -1.91 -5.45
N ARG A 122 -2.47 -0.85 -5.07
CA ARG A 122 -2.45 0.46 -5.72
C ARG A 122 -2.14 1.54 -4.70
N CYS A 123 -1.38 2.54 -5.11
CA CYS A 123 -1.04 3.72 -4.32
C CYS A 123 -1.69 4.96 -4.93
N GLY A 124 -2.28 5.81 -4.10
CA GLY A 124 -2.96 7.03 -4.53
C GLY A 124 -3.55 7.78 -3.34
N PHE A 125 -4.69 8.44 -3.56
CA PHE A 125 -5.27 9.35 -2.58
C PHE A 125 -6.76 9.12 -2.41
N VAL A 126 -7.25 9.40 -1.21
CA VAL A 126 -8.67 9.28 -0.83
C VAL A 126 -9.13 10.48 -0.03
N THR A 127 -10.43 10.79 -0.07
CA THR A 127 -11.05 11.90 0.67
C THR A 127 -12.02 11.45 1.77
N TYR A 128 -12.30 10.15 1.89
CA TYR A 128 -13.27 9.65 2.88
C TYR A 128 -12.75 9.61 4.32
N PHE A 129 -11.48 9.96 4.58
CA PHE A 129 -10.97 10.21 5.92
C PHE A 129 -11.06 11.68 6.33
N ASP A 130 -11.02 12.60 5.34
CA ASP A 130 -11.06 14.05 5.51
C ASP A 130 -11.53 14.64 4.18
N GLU A 131 -12.73 15.23 4.14
CA GLU A 131 -13.37 15.70 2.90
C GLU A 131 -12.59 16.83 2.21
N ASP A 132 -11.82 17.61 2.98
CA ASP A 132 -11.02 18.73 2.48
C ASP A 132 -9.56 18.36 2.17
N PHE A 133 -9.24 17.05 2.24
CA PHE A 133 -7.85 16.61 2.09
C PHE A 133 -7.74 15.25 1.38
N HIS A 134 -6.82 15.16 0.46
CA HIS A 134 -6.49 13.94 -0.27
C HIS A 134 -5.42 13.15 0.50
N ALA A 135 -5.86 12.28 1.39
CA ALA A 135 -4.95 11.46 2.21
C ALA A 135 -4.26 10.38 1.37
N ASP A 136 -2.92 10.26 1.51
CA ASP A 136 -2.15 9.11 0.98
C ASP A 136 -2.78 7.80 1.44
N HIS A 137 -3.07 6.93 0.49
CA HIS A 137 -3.72 5.68 0.79
C HIS A 137 -3.38 4.55 -0.18
N TRP A 138 -3.34 3.34 0.37
CA TRP A 138 -3.08 2.13 -0.39
C TRP A 138 -4.28 1.20 -0.32
N ILE A 139 -4.67 0.69 -1.48
CA ILE A 139 -5.82 -0.21 -1.64
C ILE A 139 -5.44 -1.45 -2.45
N THR A 140 -6.34 -2.42 -2.51
CA THR A 140 -6.22 -3.61 -3.37
C THR A 140 -7.08 -3.42 -4.63
N GLU A 141 -6.54 -3.76 -5.79
CA GLU A 141 -7.30 -3.94 -7.03
C GLU A 141 -7.28 -5.42 -7.42
N TYR A 142 -8.44 -6.00 -7.68
CA TYR A 142 -8.57 -7.43 -7.96
C TYR A 142 -9.52 -7.73 -9.12
N LEU A 143 -9.33 -8.88 -9.75
CA LEU A 143 -10.18 -9.35 -10.84
C LEU A 143 -11.37 -10.11 -10.26
N ALA A 144 -12.57 -9.55 -10.38
CA ALA A 144 -13.80 -10.18 -9.94
C ALA A 144 -14.22 -11.34 -10.88
N PRO A 145 -15.09 -12.26 -10.44
CA PRO A 145 -15.52 -13.40 -11.26
C PRO A 145 -16.26 -13.01 -12.55
N ASP A 146 -16.85 -11.83 -12.60
CA ASP A 146 -17.51 -11.26 -13.79
C ASP A 146 -16.51 -10.66 -14.81
N GLY A 147 -15.20 -10.71 -14.51
CA GLY A 147 -14.14 -10.16 -15.35
C GLY A 147 -13.89 -8.66 -15.16
N SER A 148 -14.62 -7.99 -14.26
CA SER A 148 -14.37 -6.58 -13.92
C SER A 148 -13.21 -6.43 -12.94
N LEU A 149 -12.49 -5.30 -13.03
CA LEU A 149 -11.50 -4.91 -12.02
C LEU A 149 -12.19 -4.08 -10.95
N ARG A 150 -12.15 -4.55 -9.71
CA ARG A 150 -12.72 -3.90 -8.53
C ARG A 150 -11.64 -3.38 -7.60
N LEU A 151 -11.97 -2.31 -6.88
CA LEU A 151 -11.13 -1.72 -5.84
C LEU A 151 -11.64 -2.13 -4.46
N ALA A 152 -10.73 -2.49 -3.56
CA ALA A 152 -11.08 -2.86 -2.19
C ALA A 152 -10.16 -2.15 -1.19
N ASP A 153 -10.75 -1.58 -0.14
CA ASP A 153 -10.03 -1.05 1.01
C ASP A 153 -10.28 -1.92 2.25
N PRO A 154 -9.41 -2.88 2.53
CA PRO A 154 -9.55 -3.74 3.69
C PRO A 154 -9.38 -3.02 5.04
N GLN A 155 -8.76 -1.82 5.07
CA GLN A 155 -8.60 -1.05 6.28
C GLN A 155 -9.95 -0.55 6.82
N VAL A 156 -10.87 -0.15 5.93
CA VAL A 156 -12.17 0.41 6.33
C VAL A 156 -13.32 -0.62 6.28
N HIS A 157 -13.00 -1.91 6.05
CA HIS A 157 -13.99 -2.97 5.86
C HIS A 157 -15.01 -3.05 7.02
N HIS A 158 -14.56 -2.93 8.26
CA HIS A 158 -15.44 -2.77 9.42
C HIS A 158 -14.80 -1.87 10.47
N GLY A 159 -15.65 -1.27 11.33
CA GLY A 159 -15.20 -0.30 12.31
C GLY A 159 -15.04 1.13 11.78
N TYR A 160 -15.38 1.36 10.49
CA TYR A 160 -15.55 2.67 9.88
C TYR A 160 -16.97 2.81 9.36
N ASP A 161 -17.50 4.02 9.44
CA ASP A 161 -18.77 4.40 8.79
C ASP A 161 -18.40 5.06 7.45
N VAL A 162 -18.46 4.28 6.38
CA VAL A 162 -18.14 4.73 5.02
C VAL A 162 -19.37 4.55 4.12
N PRO A 163 -19.65 5.48 3.19
CA PRO A 163 -20.88 5.48 2.39
C PRO A 163 -20.81 4.54 1.16
N PHE A 164 -19.89 3.58 1.16
CA PHE A 164 -19.65 2.67 0.03
C PHE A 164 -19.35 1.25 0.52
N ASP A 165 -19.38 0.28 -0.40
CA ASP A 165 -18.90 -1.08 -0.14
C ASP A 165 -17.36 -1.11 -0.13
N PRO A 166 -16.71 -1.46 1.00
CA PRO A 166 -15.25 -1.50 1.10
C PRO A 166 -14.56 -2.49 0.17
N VAL A 167 -15.28 -3.38 -0.50
CA VAL A 167 -14.70 -4.32 -1.47
C VAL A 167 -15.15 -4.06 -2.90
N ASP A 168 -15.86 -2.98 -3.14
CA ASP A 168 -16.27 -2.50 -4.47
C ASP A 168 -16.32 -0.96 -4.50
N LEU A 169 -15.18 -0.31 -4.19
CA LEU A 169 -15.06 1.14 -4.22
C LEU A 169 -15.26 1.66 -5.65
N SER A 170 -15.99 2.76 -5.77
CA SER A 170 -16.05 3.48 -7.04
C SER A 170 -14.67 4.07 -7.42
N ARG A 171 -14.44 4.29 -8.71
CA ARG A 171 -13.21 4.92 -9.19
C ARG A 171 -13.05 6.37 -8.68
N GLU A 172 -14.15 7.04 -8.35
CA GLU A 172 -14.14 8.38 -7.76
C GLU A 172 -13.70 8.40 -6.29
N ALA A 173 -13.89 7.28 -5.58
CA ALA A 173 -13.48 7.18 -4.18
C ALA A 173 -11.96 7.02 -4.00
N PHE A 174 -11.23 6.67 -5.08
CA PHE A 174 -9.78 6.50 -5.08
C PHE A 174 -9.14 7.22 -6.26
N LEU A 175 -8.49 8.35 -5.98
CA LEU A 175 -7.74 9.11 -6.97
C LEU A 175 -6.36 8.48 -7.17
N GLN A 176 -6.05 8.04 -8.39
CA GLN A 176 -4.74 7.48 -8.70
C GLN A 176 -3.64 8.54 -8.55
N ALA A 177 -2.45 8.15 -8.13
CA ALA A 177 -1.32 9.07 -7.95
C ALA A 177 -0.99 9.85 -9.23
N VAL A 178 -1.11 9.22 -10.40
CA VAL A 178 -0.86 9.88 -11.70
C VAL A 178 -1.91 10.95 -12.03
N ASP A 179 -3.16 10.75 -11.62
CA ASP A 179 -4.22 11.74 -11.82
C ASP A 179 -4.04 12.93 -10.88
N ALA A 180 -3.68 12.67 -9.62
CA ALA A 180 -3.31 13.71 -8.65
C ALA A 180 -2.12 14.54 -9.14
N TRP A 181 -1.07 13.89 -9.65
CA TRP A 181 0.08 14.57 -10.24
C TRP A 181 -0.33 15.52 -11.36
N ARG A 182 -1.13 15.05 -12.30
CA ARG A 182 -1.61 15.89 -13.41
C ARG A 182 -2.45 17.06 -12.93
N MET A 183 -3.37 16.83 -11.99
CA MET A 183 -4.19 17.91 -11.43
C MET A 183 -3.30 19.00 -10.83
N CYS A 184 -2.26 18.63 -10.11
CA CYS A 184 -1.28 19.57 -9.54
C CYS A 184 -0.46 20.27 -10.63
N ARG A 185 0.08 19.53 -11.62
CA ARG A 185 0.91 20.09 -12.71
C ARG A 185 0.13 21.04 -13.62
N GLU A 186 -1.17 20.84 -13.78
CA GLU A 186 -2.07 21.68 -14.57
C GLU A 186 -2.69 22.84 -13.75
N GLY A 187 -2.37 22.95 -12.47
CA GLY A 187 -2.93 23.97 -11.57
C GLY A 187 -4.42 23.78 -11.27
N ARG A 188 -4.95 22.57 -11.43
CA ARG A 188 -6.35 22.20 -11.14
C ARG A 188 -6.55 21.81 -9.67
N ALA A 189 -5.49 21.50 -8.95
CA ALA A 189 -5.50 21.22 -7.53
C ALA A 189 -4.26 21.81 -6.86
N ASP A 190 -4.42 22.19 -5.59
CA ASP A 190 -3.31 22.63 -4.74
C ASP A 190 -2.51 21.40 -4.27
N PRO A 191 -1.20 21.30 -4.57
CA PRO A 191 -0.36 20.21 -4.08
C PRO A 191 -0.39 20.05 -2.55
N GLU A 192 -0.58 21.13 -1.79
CA GLU A 192 -0.67 21.09 -0.33
C GLU A 192 -1.94 20.38 0.18
N SER A 193 -2.93 20.11 -0.69
CA SER A 193 -4.10 19.33 -0.36
C SER A 193 -3.87 17.81 -0.44
N PHE A 194 -2.66 17.36 -0.78
CA PHE A 194 -2.30 15.94 -0.93
C PHE A 194 -1.20 15.52 0.04
N GLY A 195 -1.36 14.37 0.70
CA GLY A 195 -0.31 13.83 1.55
C GLY A 195 -0.80 13.16 2.82
N VAL A 196 -0.11 13.43 3.94
CA VAL A 196 -0.46 12.94 5.27
C VAL A 196 -0.47 14.09 6.26
N ARG A 197 -1.57 14.24 6.98
CA ARG A 197 -1.72 15.18 8.11
C ARG A 197 -1.66 14.43 9.44
N ASP A 198 -1.33 15.16 10.51
CA ASP A 198 -1.27 14.66 11.88
C ASP A 198 -0.45 13.36 12.02
N LEU A 199 0.71 13.38 11.38
CA LEU A 199 1.61 12.23 11.32
C LEU A 199 1.95 11.74 12.74
N ASN A 200 1.72 10.46 12.99
CA ASN A 200 1.94 9.81 14.29
C ASN A 200 1.12 10.40 15.45
N GLY A 201 -0.01 11.04 15.16
CA GLY A 201 -0.83 11.72 16.16
C GLY A 201 -0.22 13.04 16.64
N ILE A 202 0.77 13.59 15.94
CA ILE A 202 1.32 14.92 16.20
C ILE A 202 0.51 15.92 15.39
N ALA A 203 -0.37 16.65 16.09
CA ALA A 203 -1.20 17.67 15.48
C ALA A 203 -0.35 18.71 14.75
N GLY A 204 -0.72 18.99 13.48
CA GLY A 204 -0.04 19.97 12.63
C GLY A 204 1.26 19.48 11.98
N LEU A 205 1.71 18.26 12.23
CA LEU A 205 2.81 17.69 11.47
C LEU A 205 2.27 17.07 10.18
N ALA A 206 2.57 17.69 9.05
CA ALA A 206 2.10 17.25 7.75
C ALA A 206 3.28 17.01 6.78
N TYR A 207 3.08 16.05 5.89
CA TYR A 207 3.90 15.85 4.69
C TYR A 207 2.98 15.99 3.49
N THR A 208 3.04 17.16 2.87
CA THR A 208 2.18 17.58 1.77
C THR A 208 3.03 18.23 0.67
N GLY A 209 2.44 18.46 -0.49
CA GLY A 209 3.10 19.15 -1.59
C GLY A 209 3.37 18.25 -2.79
N LEU A 210 3.86 18.87 -3.85
CA LEU A 210 4.13 18.20 -5.12
C LEU A 210 5.20 17.09 -5.00
N TRP A 211 6.20 17.32 -4.13
CA TRP A 211 7.24 16.32 -3.81
C TRP A 211 6.64 15.03 -3.24
N PHE A 212 5.56 15.14 -2.43
CA PHE A 212 4.88 14.01 -1.86
C PHE A 212 4.09 13.24 -2.94
N VAL A 213 3.30 13.95 -3.75
CA VAL A 213 2.57 13.36 -4.89
C VAL A 213 3.53 12.65 -5.85
N ARG A 214 4.69 13.26 -6.15
CA ARG A 214 5.78 12.63 -6.92
C ARG A 214 6.15 11.25 -6.40
N ALA A 215 6.27 11.12 -5.09
CA ALA A 215 6.68 9.86 -4.49
C ALA A 215 5.66 8.74 -4.75
N ASP A 216 4.37 9.04 -4.69
CA ASP A 216 3.31 8.07 -4.95
C ASP A 216 3.17 7.72 -6.43
N VAL A 217 3.42 8.68 -7.34
CA VAL A 217 3.53 8.40 -8.80
C VAL A 217 4.64 7.41 -9.11
N ARG A 218 5.67 7.28 -8.26
CA ARG A 218 6.72 6.28 -8.41
C ARG A 218 6.36 4.95 -7.75
N ARG A 219 5.69 4.99 -6.61
CA ARG A 219 5.32 3.81 -5.81
C ARG A 219 4.22 2.97 -6.46
N ASP A 220 3.20 3.59 -7.06
CA ASP A 220 2.13 2.83 -7.73
C ASP A 220 2.67 1.96 -8.89
N PRO A 221 3.47 2.50 -9.84
CA PRO A 221 4.10 1.68 -10.86
C PRO A 221 5.09 0.64 -10.30
N ALA A 222 5.82 0.96 -9.22
CA ALA A 222 6.67 -0.02 -8.56
C ALA A 222 5.86 -1.22 -8.08
N ALA A 223 4.77 -0.98 -7.35
CA ALA A 223 3.88 -2.02 -6.87
C ALA A 223 3.27 -2.84 -8.02
N ARG A 224 2.86 -2.19 -9.12
CA ARG A 224 2.38 -2.87 -10.35
C ARG A 224 3.46 -3.72 -11.01
N ASN A 225 4.73 -3.42 -10.79
CA ASN A 225 5.87 -4.23 -11.22
C ASN A 225 6.34 -5.24 -10.15
N GLY A 226 5.57 -5.42 -9.08
CA GLY A 226 5.85 -6.42 -8.04
C GLY A 226 6.86 -5.98 -6.98
N VAL A 227 7.18 -4.68 -6.94
CA VAL A 227 8.05 -4.07 -5.93
C VAL A 227 7.18 -3.22 -4.98
N GLU A 228 6.62 -3.90 -4.00
CA GLU A 228 5.57 -3.36 -3.12
C GLU A 228 6.19 -2.78 -1.84
N VAL A 229 6.95 -1.68 -1.98
CA VAL A 229 7.70 -1.00 -0.89
C VAL A 229 6.80 -0.36 0.18
N LEU A 230 7.37 0.10 1.29
CA LEU A 230 6.64 0.84 2.33
C LEU A 230 6.27 2.26 1.85
N PRO A 231 5.21 2.88 2.42
CA PRO A 231 4.79 4.23 2.04
C PRO A 231 5.86 5.31 2.21
N ARG A 232 6.89 5.05 3.01
CA ARG A 232 8.00 5.97 3.27
C ARG A 232 9.33 5.53 2.66
N ASP A 233 9.33 4.49 1.84
CA ASP A 233 10.49 4.13 1.06
C ASP A 233 10.59 5.04 -0.16
N ASP A 234 11.81 5.54 -0.43
CA ASP A 234 12.15 6.33 -1.61
C ASP A 234 13.52 5.90 -2.15
N TRP A 235 13.83 6.29 -3.37
CA TRP A 235 15.07 5.92 -4.04
C TRP A 235 15.56 7.03 -4.97
N GLY A 236 16.82 6.93 -5.38
CA GLY A 236 17.48 7.99 -6.14
C GLY A 236 17.88 9.17 -5.26
N ARG A 237 17.81 10.38 -5.82
CA ARG A 237 18.12 11.62 -5.09
C ARG A 237 17.00 11.90 -4.07
N PRO A 238 17.36 12.23 -2.82
CA PRO A 238 16.37 12.64 -1.83
C PRO A 238 15.64 13.93 -2.26
N VAL A 239 14.31 13.90 -2.16
CA VAL A 239 13.42 15.05 -2.39
C VAL A 239 12.50 15.12 -1.17
N LEU A 240 12.65 16.16 -0.36
CA LEU A 240 12.00 16.28 0.94
C LEU A 240 11.02 17.45 1.04
N ASP A 241 11.01 18.31 0.02
CA ASP A 241 10.12 19.46 -0.14
C ASP A 241 10.05 19.89 -1.62
N ASP A 242 9.10 20.75 -1.95
CA ASP A 242 8.90 21.21 -3.32
C ASP A 242 10.07 22.04 -3.85
N GLY A 243 10.78 22.77 -2.98
CA GLY A 243 11.95 23.56 -3.36
C GLY A 243 13.16 22.72 -3.77
N SER A 244 13.16 21.44 -3.41
CA SER A 244 14.21 20.48 -3.81
C SER A 244 13.90 19.75 -5.12
N LEU A 245 12.72 19.93 -5.74
CA LEU A 245 12.39 19.36 -7.05
C LEU A 245 13.20 20.06 -8.17
N THR A 246 13.80 19.28 -9.05
CA THR A 246 14.48 19.78 -10.24
C THR A 246 13.64 19.54 -11.50
N GLU A 247 13.95 20.24 -12.59
CA GLU A 247 13.33 20.00 -13.90
C GLU A 247 13.51 18.54 -14.37
N GLU A 248 14.63 17.91 -14.03
CA GLU A 248 14.86 16.49 -14.34
C GLU A 248 13.93 15.58 -13.54
N ASP A 249 13.72 15.85 -12.23
CA ASP A 249 12.74 15.11 -11.42
C ASP A 249 11.35 15.23 -12.03
N LEU A 250 10.94 16.45 -12.39
CA LEU A 250 9.62 16.71 -13.00
C LEU A 250 9.46 15.94 -14.31
N ALA A 251 10.45 15.99 -15.19
CA ALA A 251 10.42 15.32 -16.49
C ALA A 251 10.34 13.80 -16.36
N VAL A 252 11.06 13.19 -15.40
CA VAL A 252 10.97 11.74 -15.13
C VAL A 252 9.57 11.38 -14.67
N ILE A 253 8.95 12.14 -13.78
CA ILE A 253 7.62 11.85 -13.27
C ILE A 253 6.54 12.10 -14.32
N ASP A 254 6.66 13.14 -15.14
CA ASP A 254 5.77 13.38 -16.27
C ASP A 254 5.80 12.20 -17.26
N ALA A 255 6.97 11.62 -17.52
CA ALA A 255 7.12 10.42 -18.35
C ALA A 255 6.46 9.18 -17.69
N VAL A 256 6.62 9.00 -16.38
CA VAL A 256 5.95 7.92 -15.61
C VAL A 256 4.43 8.08 -15.68
N ALA A 257 3.93 9.30 -15.50
CA ALA A 257 2.50 9.58 -15.56
C ALA A 257 1.94 9.27 -16.95
N ALA A 258 2.62 9.72 -18.03
CA ALA A 258 2.21 9.45 -19.41
C ALA A 258 2.19 7.94 -19.74
N ALA A 259 3.21 7.19 -19.31
CA ALA A 259 3.27 5.74 -19.52
C ALA A 259 2.19 4.97 -18.75
N SER A 260 1.82 5.46 -17.57
CA SER A 260 0.77 4.85 -16.75
C SER A 260 -0.62 4.95 -17.37
N GLU A 261 -0.84 5.94 -18.25
CA GLU A 261 -2.11 6.16 -18.96
C GLU A 261 -2.23 5.43 -20.28
N ALA A 262 -1.18 5.58 -21.11
CA ALA A 262 -1.29 5.43 -22.57
C ALA A 262 -1.66 4.03 -23.03
N SER A 263 -1.33 2.96 -22.28
CA SER A 263 -1.42 1.61 -22.84
C SER A 263 -1.41 0.48 -21.85
N GLY A 264 -1.53 0.80 -20.60
CA GLY A 264 -1.55 -0.22 -19.57
C GLY A 264 -0.15 -0.79 -19.27
N GLU A 265 -0.12 -2.05 -18.86
CA GLU A 265 1.01 -2.70 -18.22
C GLU A 265 2.29 -2.84 -19.07
N ALA A 266 2.16 -2.92 -20.39
CA ALA A 266 3.30 -3.14 -21.28
C ALA A 266 4.22 -1.90 -21.35
N GLU A 267 3.65 -0.71 -21.49
CA GLU A 267 4.40 0.54 -21.52
C GLU A 267 5.05 0.84 -20.17
N LEU A 268 4.32 0.58 -19.10
CA LEU A 268 4.83 0.72 -17.76
C LEU A 268 6.04 -0.20 -17.50
N ARG A 269 5.98 -1.45 -17.97
CA ARG A 269 7.13 -2.38 -17.90
C ARG A 269 8.34 -1.86 -18.65
N ARG A 270 8.14 -1.36 -19.87
CA ARG A 270 9.22 -0.80 -20.69
C ARG A 270 9.87 0.42 -19.99
N LEU A 271 9.06 1.26 -19.37
CA LEU A 271 9.58 2.38 -18.60
C LEU A 271 10.44 1.92 -17.42
N TYR A 272 10.11 0.78 -16.83
CA TYR A 272 10.85 0.21 -15.70
C TYR A 272 12.19 -0.46 -16.12
N GLU A 273 12.50 -0.55 -17.40
CA GLU A 273 13.84 -0.86 -17.91
C GLU A 273 14.79 0.34 -17.76
N ASP A 274 14.26 1.56 -17.61
CA ASP A 274 15.02 2.76 -17.25
C ASP A 274 15.33 2.73 -15.74
N PRO A 275 16.60 2.83 -15.33
CA PRO A 275 16.98 2.78 -13.92
C PRO A 275 16.48 3.97 -13.09
N ARG A 276 16.07 5.08 -13.71
CA ARG A 276 15.62 6.28 -12.98
C ARG A 276 14.28 6.11 -12.29
N PRO A 277 13.20 5.57 -12.92
CA PRO A 277 11.96 5.22 -12.24
C PRO A 277 12.03 3.89 -11.49
N ALA A 278 12.87 2.94 -11.93
CA ALA A 278 12.94 1.61 -11.34
C ALA A 278 13.48 1.63 -9.90
N VAL A 279 12.98 0.72 -9.07
CA VAL A 279 13.45 0.57 -7.69
C VAL A 279 14.79 -0.18 -7.68
N PRO A 280 15.88 0.39 -7.13
CA PRO A 280 17.17 -0.29 -7.00
C PRO A 280 17.14 -1.28 -5.82
N ASP A 281 18.21 -2.08 -5.69
CA ASP A 281 18.37 -3.00 -4.56
C ASP A 281 18.56 -2.26 -3.22
N GLU A 282 19.17 -1.08 -3.25
CA GLU A 282 19.35 -0.23 -2.08
C GLU A 282 18.44 1.00 -2.19
N ILE A 283 17.60 1.20 -1.18
CA ILE A 283 16.65 2.31 -1.08
C ILE A 283 16.87 3.10 0.21
N THR A 284 16.24 4.28 0.28
CA THR A 284 16.17 5.07 1.50
C THR A 284 14.81 4.82 2.16
N SER A 285 14.83 4.38 3.41
CA SER A 285 13.62 4.27 4.24
C SER A 285 13.53 5.50 5.14
N CYS A 286 12.41 6.20 5.07
CA CYS A 286 12.13 7.43 5.82
C CYS A 286 10.99 7.20 6.81
N THR A 287 11.15 6.25 7.73
CA THR A 287 10.10 5.94 8.68
C THR A 287 10.11 6.93 9.84
N ALA A 288 8.93 7.25 10.34
CA ALA A 288 8.75 8.21 11.41
C ALA A 288 9.41 7.80 12.74
N TYR A 289 9.64 6.51 12.92
CA TYR A 289 10.21 5.94 14.16
C TYR A 289 11.68 5.53 14.02
N GLY A 290 12.13 5.22 12.81
CA GLY A 290 13.49 4.77 12.51
C GLY A 290 14.39 5.86 11.95
N GLY A 291 13.83 7.05 11.63
CA GLY A 291 14.57 8.11 10.93
C GLY A 291 14.87 7.73 9.48
N VAL A 292 15.84 8.43 8.89
CA VAL A 292 16.30 8.18 7.51
C VAL A 292 17.43 7.17 7.54
N ARG A 293 17.26 6.05 6.82
CA ARG A 293 18.29 5.00 6.74
C ARG A 293 18.32 4.33 5.37
N ARG A 294 19.47 3.80 4.99
CA ARG A 294 19.58 2.92 3.83
C ARG A 294 19.13 1.51 4.17
N VAL A 295 18.42 0.90 3.24
CA VAL A 295 17.91 -0.47 3.35
C VAL A 295 18.21 -1.21 2.07
N THR A 296 18.82 -2.39 2.19
CA THR A 296 18.96 -3.33 1.06
C THR A 296 17.72 -4.20 1.01
N LEU A 297 17.01 -4.20 -0.11
CA LEU A 297 15.84 -5.04 -0.32
C LEU A 297 16.27 -6.50 -0.46
N SER A 298 15.71 -7.39 0.37
CA SER A 298 16.03 -8.82 0.37
C SER A 298 15.28 -9.59 -0.72
N VAL A 299 15.17 -9.01 -1.91
CA VAL A 299 14.39 -9.58 -3.01
C VAL A 299 15.35 -10.12 -4.06
N PRO A 300 15.34 -11.45 -4.33
CA PRO A 300 15.98 -11.95 -5.53
C PRO A 300 15.33 -11.32 -6.76
N ARG A 301 16.13 -10.72 -7.63
CA ARG A 301 15.63 -10.33 -8.96
C ARG A 301 15.21 -11.58 -9.71
N ALA A 302 13.98 -11.56 -10.25
CA ALA A 302 13.48 -12.60 -11.13
C ALA A 302 14.24 -12.56 -12.48
#